data_2723035f05c3dc9fd7c8b72399d3244f
#
_entry.id   2723035f05c3dc9fd7c8b72399d3244f
#
_cell.length_a   1.000
_cell.length_b   1.000
_cell.length_c   1.000
_cell.angle_alpha   90.00
_cell.angle_beta   90.00
_cell.angle_gamma   90.00
#
_symmetry.space_group_name_H-M   'P 1'
#
loop_
_entity.id
_entity.type
_entity.pdbx_description
1 polymer ?
#
loop_
_entity_poly.entity_id
_entity_poly.type
_entity_poly.pdbx_seq_one_letter_code
_entity_poly.pdbx_strand_id
1 'polypeptide(L)'
;MTGRTLVLPLLTLCAMFGGALLGHLFGSVIGMEQMIIGSLLVAAAALLLPARQLMLALAMPLFALFHGWAHGVEASPGAFWMFSAGFVTVSGLLLLAGFAAGCLLRRHRGLQQAFGGGLLAGAAVMLAG
;
A
#
# COMPACT_ATOMS: atom_id res chain seq x y z
N MET A 1 6.86 21.62 -5.01
CA MET A 1 6.86 20.34 -4.26
C MET A 1 8.10 20.25 -3.41
N THR A 2 7.91 20.04 -2.15
CA THR A 2 9.01 19.89 -1.21
C THR A 2 9.43 18.43 -1.12
N GLY A 3 10.66 18.16 -0.73
CA GLY A 3 11.13 16.80 -0.52
C GLY A 3 10.29 16.00 0.46
N ARG A 4 9.52 16.67 1.32
CA ARG A 4 8.61 16.02 2.27
C ARG A 4 7.53 15.19 1.59
N THR A 5 7.07 15.60 0.40
CA THR A 5 6.01 14.87 -0.32
C THR A 5 6.50 13.56 -0.91
N LEU A 6 7.80 13.41 -1.11
CA LEU A 6 8.40 12.16 -1.63
C LEU A 6 8.85 11.22 -0.53
N VAL A 7 9.01 11.71 0.71
CA VAL A 7 9.48 10.88 1.83
C VAL A 7 8.51 9.73 2.12
N LEU A 8 7.21 10.02 2.16
CA LEU A 8 6.22 9.00 2.48
C LEU A 8 6.14 7.89 1.43
N PRO A 9 6.08 8.18 0.11
CA PRO A 9 6.15 7.15 -0.91
C PRO A 9 7.45 6.32 -0.85
N LEU A 10 8.59 6.96 -0.61
CA LEU A 10 9.87 6.27 -0.49
C LEU A 10 9.90 5.35 0.73
N LEU A 11 9.40 5.82 1.87
CA LEU A 11 9.29 4.99 3.07
C LEU A 11 8.36 3.80 2.84
N THR A 12 7.25 4.02 2.15
CA THR A 12 6.30 2.97 1.81
C THR A 12 6.95 1.92 0.93
N LEU A 13 7.68 2.34 -0.10
CA LEU A 13 8.38 1.42 -1.00
C LEU A 13 9.46 0.63 -0.27
N CYS A 14 10.24 1.29 0.60
CA CYS A 14 11.26 0.63 1.40
C CYS A 14 10.63 -0.38 2.36
N ALA A 15 9.51 -0.03 2.98
CA ALA A 15 8.78 -0.92 3.87
C ALA A 15 8.24 -2.14 3.11
N MET A 16 7.73 -1.95 1.91
CA MET A 16 7.26 -3.05 1.06
C MET A 16 8.40 -4.00 0.71
N PHE A 17 9.55 -3.47 0.31
CA PHE A 17 10.71 -4.30 0.01
C PHE A 17 11.23 -5.03 1.24
N GLY A 18 11.33 -4.34 2.37
CA GLY A 18 11.72 -4.95 3.65
C GLY A 18 10.76 -6.06 4.06
N GLY A 19 9.46 -5.83 3.89
CA GLY A 19 8.44 -6.83 4.14
C GLY A 19 8.59 -8.04 3.22
N ALA A 20 8.83 -7.81 1.93
CA ALA A 20 9.05 -8.89 0.98
C ALA A 20 10.26 -9.75 1.35
N LEU A 21 11.34 -9.11 1.79
CA LEU A 21 12.53 -9.82 2.25
C LEU A 21 12.22 -10.69 3.48
N LEU A 22 11.51 -10.11 4.46
CA LEU A 22 11.10 -10.83 5.66
C LEU A 22 10.18 -12.00 5.32
N GLY A 23 9.23 -11.78 4.41
CA GLY A 23 8.31 -12.84 3.97
C GLY A 23 9.04 -13.98 3.28
N HIS A 24 10.04 -13.66 2.47
CA HIS A 24 10.86 -14.68 1.81
C HIS A 24 11.67 -15.49 2.80
N LEU A 25 12.20 -14.85 3.86
CA LEU A 25 13.04 -15.50 4.86
C LEU A 25 12.24 -16.28 5.90
N PHE A 26 11.10 -15.75 6.34
CA PHE A 26 10.37 -16.31 7.48
C PHE A 26 9.04 -16.97 7.12
N GLY A 27 8.55 -16.78 5.90
CA GLY A 27 7.30 -17.38 5.44
C GLY A 27 6.07 -16.65 5.96
N SER A 28 4.90 -17.27 5.79
CA SER A 28 3.63 -16.65 6.12
C SER A 28 3.42 -16.50 7.63
N VAL A 29 2.68 -15.45 8.01
CA VAL A 29 2.34 -15.13 9.39
C VAL A 29 0.81 -15.13 9.52
N ILE A 30 0.31 -15.61 10.66
CA ILE A 30 -1.12 -15.64 10.96
C ILE A 30 -1.64 -14.19 11.00
N GLY A 31 -2.78 -13.93 10.37
CA GLY A 31 -3.40 -12.61 10.37
C GLY A 31 -2.95 -11.70 9.24
N MET A 32 -2.13 -12.20 8.33
CA MET A 32 -1.60 -11.39 7.21
C MET A 32 -2.72 -10.88 6.30
N GLU A 33 -3.69 -11.73 5.98
CA GLU A 33 -4.84 -11.35 5.15
C GLU A 33 -5.64 -10.23 5.81
N GLN A 34 -5.87 -10.31 7.12
CA GLN A 34 -6.56 -9.29 7.89
C GLN A 34 -5.80 -7.96 7.87
N MET A 35 -4.47 -8.00 7.89
CA MET A 35 -3.65 -6.79 7.78
C MET A 35 -3.77 -6.14 6.40
N ILE A 36 -3.84 -6.94 5.34
CA ILE A 36 -4.04 -6.43 3.98
C ILE A 36 -5.41 -5.76 3.87
N ILE A 37 -6.46 -6.41 4.37
CA ILE A 37 -7.81 -5.84 4.39
C ILE A 37 -7.83 -4.54 5.22
N GLY A 38 -7.19 -4.54 6.38
CA GLY A 38 -7.04 -3.36 7.23
C GLY A 38 -6.37 -2.20 6.49
N SER A 39 -5.37 -2.50 5.66
CA SER A 39 -4.69 -1.46 4.87
C SER A 39 -5.63 -0.81 3.86
N LEU A 40 -6.52 -1.58 3.24
CA LEU A 40 -7.53 -1.04 2.33
C LEU A 40 -8.49 -0.13 3.07
N LEU A 41 -8.92 -0.51 4.28
CA LEU A 41 -9.80 0.31 5.11
C LEU A 41 -9.14 1.63 5.51
N VAL A 42 -7.85 1.58 5.90
CA VAL A 42 -7.09 2.79 6.24
C VAL A 42 -6.94 3.69 5.03
N ALA A 43 -6.63 3.14 3.85
CA ALA A 43 -6.51 3.91 2.63
C ALA A 43 -7.84 4.58 2.26
N ALA A 44 -8.97 3.85 2.39
CA ALA A 44 -10.29 4.39 2.15
C ALA A 44 -10.61 5.53 3.11
N ALA A 45 -10.31 5.35 4.40
CA ALA A 45 -10.53 6.39 5.41
C ALA A 45 -9.69 7.63 5.13
N ALA A 46 -8.45 7.46 4.66
CA ALA A 46 -7.58 8.59 4.30
C ALA A 46 -8.18 9.43 3.17
N LEU A 47 -8.85 8.78 2.20
CA LEU A 47 -9.51 9.48 1.11
C LEU A 47 -10.83 10.12 1.52
N LEU A 48 -11.57 9.49 2.44
CA LEU A 48 -12.90 9.95 2.84
C LEU A 48 -12.88 10.95 3.99
N LEU A 49 -11.83 10.94 4.82
CA LEU A 49 -11.72 11.77 6.02
C LEU A 49 -10.52 12.72 5.91
N PRO A 50 -10.63 13.84 5.18
CA PRO A 50 -9.49 14.72 4.93
C PRO A 50 -8.81 15.25 6.20
N ALA A 51 -9.57 15.47 7.28
CA ALA A 51 -9.05 16.02 8.53
C ALA A 51 -8.03 15.08 9.20
N ARG A 52 -8.06 13.78 8.89
CA ARG A 52 -7.19 12.76 9.49
C ARG A 52 -6.22 12.15 8.48
N GLN A 53 -6.12 12.73 7.28
CA GLN A 53 -5.27 12.18 6.22
C GLN A 53 -3.82 12.00 6.64
N LEU A 54 -3.27 12.95 7.39
CA LEU A 54 -1.86 12.87 7.81
C LEU A 54 -1.63 11.67 8.73
N MET A 55 -2.47 11.49 9.75
CA MET A 55 -2.36 10.35 10.67
C MET A 55 -2.52 9.03 9.94
N LEU A 56 -3.51 8.94 9.06
CA LEU A 56 -3.79 7.73 8.30
C LEU A 56 -2.68 7.44 7.29
N ALA A 57 -2.14 8.47 6.65
CA ALA A 57 -1.02 8.33 5.72
C ALA A 57 0.25 7.83 6.41
N LEU A 58 0.49 8.22 7.66
CA LEU A 58 1.65 7.76 8.42
C LEU A 58 1.55 6.27 8.77
N ALA A 59 0.35 5.70 8.79
CA ALA A 59 0.15 4.27 8.99
C ALA A 59 0.46 3.45 7.74
N MET A 60 0.52 4.08 6.56
CA MET A 60 0.72 3.37 5.29
C MET A 60 2.03 2.58 5.23
N PRO A 61 3.18 3.10 5.68
CA PRO A 61 4.41 2.29 5.68
C PRO A 61 4.30 1.02 6.50
N LEU A 62 3.60 1.07 7.63
CA LEU A 62 3.38 -0.12 8.46
C LEU A 62 2.57 -1.18 7.71
N PHE A 63 1.47 -0.77 7.09
CA PHE A 63 0.67 -1.69 6.29
C PHE A 63 1.41 -2.17 5.04
N ALA A 64 2.24 -1.30 4.44
CA ALA A 64 3.07 -1.67 3.31
C ALA A 64 4.06 -2.77 3.66
N LEU A 65 4.60 -2.76 4.88
CA LEU A 65 5.48 -3.82 5.36
C LEU A 65 4.78 -5.19 5.29
N PHE A 66 3.56 -5.28 5.81
CA PHE A 66 2.78 -6.52 5.79
C PHE A 66 2.37 -6.90 4.38
N HIS A 67 2.04 -5.91 3.55
CA HIS A 67 1.67 -6.14 2.16
C HIS A 67 2.84 -6.73 1.38
N GLY A 68 4.03 -6.15 1.54
CA GLY A 68 5.27 -6.68 0.95
C GLY A 68 5.60 -8.07 1.47
N TRP A 69 5.40 -8.31 2.77
CA TRP A 69 5.60 -9.62 3.37
C TRP A 69 4.78 -10.68 2.66
N ALA A 70 3.49 -10.42 2.41
CA ALA A 70 2.62 -11.35 1.70
C ALA A 70 3.16 -11.69 0.31
N HIS A 71 3.65 -10.68 -0.42
CA HIS A 71 4.25 -10.92 -1.73
C HIS A 71 5.56 -11.69 -1.64
N GLY A 72 6.36 -11.43 -0.61
CA GLY A 72 7.62 -12.15 -0.39
C GLY A 72 7.42 -13.63 -0.15
N VAL A 73 6.35 -13.99 0.56
CA VAL A 73 5.97 -15.39 0.80
C VAL A 73 5.68 -16.11 -0.52
N GLU A 74 5.09 -15.40 -1.48
CA GLU A 74 4.72 -15.97 -2.78
C GLU A 74 5.90 -16.10 -3.74
N ALA A 75 7.03 -15.46 -3.46
CA ALA A 75 8.20 -15.48 -4.34
C ALA A 75 8.83 -16.87 -4.38
N SER A 76 9.15 -17.34 -5.59
CA SER A 76 9.87 -18.61 -5.75
C SER A 76 11.27 -18.54 -5.15
N PRO A 77 11.73 -19.56 -4.40
CA PRO A 77 13.02 -19.49 -3.71
C PRO A 77 14.22 -19.18 -4.61
N GLY A 78 14.24 -19.71 -5.82
CA GLY A 78 15.35 -19.51 -6.74
C GLY A 78 15.31 -18.22 -7.55
N ALA A 79 14.20 -17.47 -7.48
CA ALA A 79 13.97 -16.29 -8.31
C ALA A 79 13.68 -15.02 -7.49
N PHE A 80 14.06 -15.01 -6.21
CA PHE A 80 13.74 -13.90 -5.31
C PHE A 80 14.24 -12.55 -5.84
N TRP A 81 15.46 -12.49 -6.35
CA TRP A 81 16.03 -11.23 -6.83
C TRP A 81 15.34 -10.72 -8.09
N MET A 82 14.95 -11.61 -9.00
CA MET A 82 14.16 -11.23 -10.17
C MET A 82 12.77 -10.78 -9.76
N PHE A 83 12.16 -11.49 -8.85
CA PHE A 83 10.87 -11.11 -8.26
C PHE A 83 10.97 -9.74 -7.61
N SER A 84 12.01 -9.51 -6.80
CA SER A 84 12.20 -8.23 -6.11
C SER A 84 12.38 -7.07 -7.07
N ALA A 85 13.16 -7.26 -8.15
CA ALA A 85 13.36 -6.24 -9.16
C ALA A 85 12.04 -5.85 -9.81
N GLY A 86 11.23 -6.82 -10.22
CA GLY A 86 9.92 -6.56 -10.80
C GLY A 86 8.96 -5.95 -9.80
N PHE A 87 8.94 -6.47 -8.59
CA PHE A 87 8.07 -5.99 -7.51
C PHE A 87 8.36 -4.52 -7.16
N VAL A 88 9.64 -4.18 -6.98
CA VAL A 88 10.03 -2.79 -6.65
C VAL A 88 9.73 -1.86 -7.82
N THR A 89 10.01 -2.29 -9.05
CA THR A 89 9.74 -1.49 -10.24
C THR A 89 8.25 -1.20 -10.40
N VAL A 90 7.41 -2.22 -10.34
CA VAL A 90 5.96 -2.06 -10.49
C VAL A 90 5.40 -1.24 -9.33
N SER A 91 5.83 -1.53 -8.10
CA SER A 91 5.37 -0.79 -6.92
C SER A 91 5.79 0.68 -7.01
N GLY A 92 7.01 0.94 -7.46
CA GLY A 92 7.48 2.31 -7.66
C GLY A 92 6.66 3.05 -8.70
N LEU A 93 6.36 2.41 -9.83
CA LEU A 93 5.52 3.00 -10.87
C LEU A 93 4.10 3.26 -10.36
N LEU A 94 3.53 2.32 -9.61
CA LEU A 94 2.20 2.50 -9.02
C LEU A 94 2.18 3.62 -7.99
N LEU A 95 3.23 3.75 -7.18
CA LEU A 95 3.35 4.85 -6.22
C LEU A 95 3.47 6.21 -6.93
N LEU A 96 4.23 6.28 -8.02
CA LEU A 96 4.34 7.51 -8.82
C LEU A 96 3.00 7.85 -9.47
N ALA A 97 2.32 6.86 -10.03
CA ALA A 97 1.00 7.07 -10.62
C ALA A 97 -0.02 7.50 -9.55
N GLY A 98 0.03 6.87 -8.38
CA GLY A 98 -0.81 7.26 -7.24
C GLY A 98 -0.52 8.66 -6.74
N PHE A 99 0.74 9.05 -6.71
CA PHE A 99 1.13 10.41 -6.34
C PHE A 99 0.59 11.44 -7.33
N ALA A 100 0.74 11.17 -8.64
CA ALA A 100 0.20 12.04 -9.68
C ALA A 100 -1.32 12.13 -9.60
N ALA A 101 -1.99 10.99 -9.43
CA ALA A 101 -3.45 10.94 -9.25
C ALA A 101 -3.87 11.69 -7.99
N GLY A 102 -3.11 11.56 -6.90
CA GLY A 102 -3.37 12.26 -5.66
C GLY A 102 -3.30 13.78 -5.80
N CYS A 103 -2.33 14.27 -6.57
CA CYS A 103 -2.23 15.70 -6.87
C CYS A 103 -3.45 16.20 -7.65
N LEU A 104 -3.98 15.38 -8.56
CA LEU A 104 -5.19 15.70 -9.30
C LEU A 104 -6.43 15.63 -8.42
N LEU A 105 -6.52 14.57 -7.59
CA LEU A 105 -7.66 14.33 -6.71
C LEU A 105 -7.83 15.41 -5.63
N ARG A 106 -6.75 16.07 -5.22
CA ARG A 106 -6.82 17.17 -4.25
C ARG A 106 -7.75 18.28 -4.72
N ARG A 107 -7.88 18.45 -6.03
CA ARG A 107 -8.73 19.48 -6.64
C ARG A 107 -10.17 19.02 -6.83
N HIS A 108 -10.43 17.71 -6.72
CA HIS A 108 -11.74 17.12 -7.02
C HIS A 108 -12.18 16.19 -5.89
N ARG A 109 -12.91 16.77 -4.94
CA ARG A 109 -13.39 16.04 -3.77
C ARG A 109 -14.32 14.88 -4.14
N GLY A 110 -15.13 15.06 -5.18
CA GLY A 110 -16.02 14.01 -5.67
C GLY A 110 -15.27 12.76 -6.11
N LEU A 111 -14.12 12.95 -6.79
CA LEU A 111 -13.27 11.84 -7.21
C LEU A 111 -12.61 11.16 -6.01
N GLN A 112 -12.17 11.92 -4.99
CA GLN A 112 -11.65 11.35 -3.77
C GLN A 112 -12.67 10.44 -3.10
N GLN A 113 -13.91 10.89 -3.00
CA GLN A 113 -14.99 10.12 -2.40
C GLN A 113 -15.30 8.87 -3.21
N ALA A 114 -15.27 8.97 -4.54
CA ALA A 114 -15.50 7.82 -5.42
C ALA A 114 -14.41 6.76 -5.24
N PHE A 115 -13.14 7.15 -5.20
CA PHE A 115 -12.04 6.23 -4.97
C PHE A 115 -12.07 5.62 -3.57
N GLY A 116 -12.36 6.43 -2.54
CA GLY A 116 -12.50 5.95 -1.17
C GLY A 116 -13.63 4.94 -1.04
N GLY A 117 -14.77 5.23 -1.68
CA GLY A 117 -15.91 4.31 -1.72
C GLY A 117 -15.58 3.01 -2.43
N GLY A 118 -14.84 3.09 -3.54
CA GLY A 118 -14.37 1.90 -4.27
C GLY A 118 -13.46 1.02 -3.43
N LEU A 119 -12.54 1.62 -2.66
CA LEU A 119 -11.67 0.88 -1.76
C LEU A 119 -12.44 0.20 -0.63
N LEU A 120 -13.44 0.90 -0.07
CA LEU A 120 -14.33 0.31 0.94
C LEU A 120 -15.10 -0.88 0.37
N ALA A 121 -15.63 -0.74 -0.84
CA ALA A 121 -16.34 -1.81 -1.51
C ALA A 121 -15.42 -3.01 -1.75
N GLY A 122 -14.19 -2.77 -2.17
CA GLY A 122 -13.19 -3.81 -2.35
C GLY A 122 -12.88 -4.55 -1.04
N ALA A 123 -12.69 -3.80 0.05
CA ALA A 123 -12.45 -4.38 1.36
C ALA A 123 -13.65 -5.20 1.84
N ALA A 124 -14.87 -4.71 1.61
CA ALA A 124 -16.09 -5.42 1.97
C ALA A 124 -16.21 -6.74 1.20
N VAL A 125 -15.89 -6.74 -0.08
CA VAL A 125 -15.89 -7.96 -0.91
C VAL A 125 -14.87 -8.96 -0.37
N MET A 126 -13.68 -8.51 0.00
CA MET A 126 -12.66 -9.39 0.57
C MET A 126 -13.10 -10.00 1.91
N LEU A 127 -13.79 -9.21 2.75
CA LEU A 127 -14.30 -9.69 4.03
C LEU A 127 -15.45 -10.69 3.84
N ALA A 128 -16.28 -10.50 2.82
CA ALA A 128 -17.40 -11.38 2.53
C ALA A 128 -16.99 -12.70 1.85
N GLY A 129 -15.87 -12.66 1.14
CA GLY A 129 -15.33 -13.82 0.45
C GLY A 129 -14.49 -14.68 1.35
#